data_e70f597a205f89d5a85292be8140bfc6
#
_entry.id   e70f597a205f89d5a85292be8140bfc6
#
_cell.length_a   1.000
_cell.length_b   1.000
_cell.length_c   1.000
_cell.angle_alpha   90.00
_cell.angle_beta   90.00
_cell.angle_gamma   90.00
#
_symmetry.space_group_name_H-M   'P 1'
#
loop_
_entity.id
_entity.type
_entity.pdbx_description
1 polymer ?
#
loop_
_entity_poly.entity_id
_entity_poly.type
_entity_poly.pdbx_seq_one_letter_code
_entity_poly.pdbx_strand_id
1 'polypeptide(L)'
;MHRERENMSKYSTRLLGFGDNVVDIYDHLKTMYPGGNCVNVSVYGKMAGCEKTAYMGYFGDDDRAELIMDTLEKIGVETVKCRQLHGENGYSRITLKDGDREFLDFNDGGIRGKTPYILDRFDLEYMKGFDVVHSGNYSFTEEELHKIKEAGIPVSFDFSDDSTEEYYEKTAPEVTYAFCSFDGTDQEAEEHLKKIISMGPKLAMASRGARGCILYDGRNFYRQPAAPLTEVKDTLGAGDSLIASFLTGYIGRRKNGMAEETAICE
;
A
#
# COMPACT_ATOMS: atom_id res chain seq x y z
N MET A 1 -33.61 0.40 -15.41
CA MET A 1 -33.00 1.72 -15.20
C MET A 1 -31.89 1.56 -14.17
N HIS A 2 -30.68 1.17 -14.61
CA HIS A 2 -29.48 1.22 -13.79
C HIS A 2 -29.04 2.67 -13.70
N ARG A 3 -29.06 3.25 -12.51
CA ARG A 3 -28.39 4.53 -12.24
C ARG A 3 -26.89 4.24 -12.36
N GLU A 4 -26.27 4.73 -13.43
CA GLU A 4 -24.85 5.01 -13.47
C GLU A 4 -24.56 5.92 -12.25
N ARG A 5 -23.94 5.35 -11.22
CA ARG A 5 -23.30 6.18 -10.20
C ARG A 5 -22.09 6.78 -10.90
N GLU A 6 -22.21 8.01 -11.34
CA GLU A 6 -21.06 8.84 -11.67
C GLU A 6 -20.08 8.74 -10.49
N ASN A 7 -18.97 8.12 -10.73
CA ASN A 7 -17.89 7.93 -9.75
C ASN A 7 -17.15 9.27 -9.66
N MET A 8 -17.81 10.29 -9.09
CA MET A 8 -17.18 11.57 -8.83
C MET A 8 -16.10 11.35 -7.78
N SER A 9 -14.86 11.67 -8.12
CA SER A 9 -13.75 11.65 -7.17
C SER A 9 -14.09 12.58 -5.99
N LYS A 10 -13.96 12.05 -4.78
CA LYS A 10 -14.22 12.81 -3.55
C LYS A 10 -13.04 13.72 -3.20
N TYR A 11 -11.83 13.31 -3.58
CA TYR A 11 -10.58 13.98 -3.28
C TYR A 11 -9.76 14.20 -4.55
N SER A 12 -9.02 15.31 -4.61
CA SER A 12 -8.11 15.62 -5.72
C SER A 12 -6.78 14.84 -5.67
N THR A 13 -6.72 13.80 -4.84
CA THR A 13 -5.53 12.96 -4.66
C THR A 13 -5.31 12.06 -5.86
N ARG A 14 -4.06 11.99 -6.32
CA ARG A 14 -3.57 11.08 -7.35
C ARG A 14 -2.56 10.14 -6.74
N LEU A 15 -2.84 8.84 -6.72
CA LEU A 15 -2.06 7.82 -6.04
C LEU A 15 -1.58 6.77 -7.04
N LEU A 16 -0.29 6.42 -6.97
CA LEU A 16 0.33 5.34 -7.74
C LEU A 16 0.86 4.27 -6.79
N GLY A 17 0.41 3.03 -6.92
CA GLY A 17 1.07 1.87 -6.31
C GLY A 17 2.21 1.38 -7.21
N PHE A 18 3.40 1.20 -6.63
CA PHE A 18 4.59 0.76 -7.35
C PHE A 18 5.22 -0.44 -6.65
N GLY A 19 5.14 -1.60 -7.26
CA GLY A 19 5.81 -2.79 -6.70
C GLY A 19 5.06 -4.09 -6.89
N ASP A 20 4.66 -4.71 -5.77
CA ASP A 20 4.15 -6.06 -5.73
C ASP A 20 2.74 -6.21 -6.28
N ASN A 21 2.51 -7.38 -6.82
CA ASN A 21 1.21 -7.95 -7.11
C ASN A 21 1.30 -9.45 -6.88
N VAL A 22 0.34 -9.98 -6.17
CA VAL A 22 0.24 -11.41 -5.88
C VAL A 22 -1.22 -11.85 -6.01
N VAL A 23 -1.43 -13.15 -6.09
CA VAL A 23 -2.76 -13.75 -5.97
C VAL A 23 -2.82 -14.53 -4.68
N ASP A 24 -3.83 -14.26 -3.86
CA ASP A 24 -4.11 -15.02 -2.66
C ASP A 24 -5.00 -16.22 -3.00
N ILE A 25 -4.46 -17.42 -2.92
CA ILE A 25 -5.13 -18.68 -3.26
C ILE A 25 -5.70 -19.31 -1.99
N TYR A 26 -7.01 -19.36 -1.88
CA TYR A 26 -7.72 -19.99 -0.77
C TYR A 26 -8.07 -21.41 -1.14
N ASP A 27 -7.24 -22.38 -0.75
CA ASP A 27 -7.40 -23.79 -1.11
C ASP A 27 -8.74 -24.37 -0.64
N HIS A 28 -9.18 -24.03 0.55
CA HIS A 28 -10.46 -24.50 1.12
C HIS A 28 -11.68 -23.94 0.38
N LEU A 29 -11.57 -22.78 -0.27
CA LEU A 29 -12.63 -22.19 -1.10
C LEU A 29 -12.49 -22.53 -2.59
N LYS A 30 -11.37 -23.11 -3.00
CA LYS A 30 -10.99 -23.35 -4.41
C LYS A 30 -11.13 -22.08 -5.25
N THR A 31 -10.71 -20.97 -4.69
CA THR A 31 -10.79 -19.65 -5.33
C THR A 31 -9.50 -18.86 -5.09
N MET A 32 -9.28 -17.86 -5.90
CA MET A 32 -8.16 -16.95 -5.78
C MET A 32 -8.63 -15.50 -5.91
N TYR A 33 -7.97 -14.61 -5.20
CA TYR A 33 -8.27 -13.19 -5.19
C TYR A 33 -7.02 -12.39 -5.52
N PRO A 34 -7.16 -11.26 -6.25
CA PRO A 34 -6.07 -10.31 -6.41
C PRO A 34 -5.60 -9.79 -5.05
N GLY A 35 -4.30 -9.71 -4.88
CA GLY A 35 -3.63 -9.23 -3.68
C GLY A 35 -2.33 -8.51 -4.01
N GLY A 36 -1.52 -8.28 -3.00
CA GLY A 36 -0.33 -7.46 -3.04
C GLY A 36 -0.59 -6.05 -2.52
N ASN A 37 0.28 -5.58 -1.64
CA ASN A 37 0.14 -4.30 -0.96
C ASN A 37 -0.06 -3.14 -1.96
N CYS A 38 0.79 -3.04 -3.00
CA CYS A 38 0.72 -1.96 -3.98
C CYS A 38 -0.53 -2.01 -4.86
N VAL A 39 -0.99 -3.20 -5.24
CA VAL A 39 -2.26 -3.39 -5.95
C VAL A 39 -3.43 -2.98 -5.07
N ASN A 40 -3.47 -3.50 -3.84
CA ASN A 40 -4.54 -3.22 -2.88
C ASN A 40 -4.65 -1.73 -2.56
N VAL A 41 -3.53 -1.04 -2.29
CA VAL A 41 -3.53 0.40 -2.02
C VAL A 41 -4.04 1.19 -3.23
N SER A 42 -3.70 0.80 -4.46
CA SER A 42 -4.23 1.43 -5.67
C SER A 42 -5.75 1.25 -5.80
N VAL A 43 -6.25 0.03 -5.57
CA VAL A 43 -7.67 -0.32 -5.61
C VAL A 43 -8.44 0.41 -4.51
N TYR A 44 -7.99 0.34 -3.27
CA TYR A 44 -8.65 1.00 -2.14
C TYR A 44 -8.58 2.53 -2.26
N GLY A 45 -7.50 3.09 -2.81
CA GLY A 45 -7.43 4.52 -3.14
C GLY A 45 -8.52 4.94 -4.11
N LYS A 46 -8.78 4.14 -5.15
CA LYS A 46 -9.92 4.36 -6.06
C LYS A 46 -11.25 4.31 -5.34
N MET A 47 -11.45 3.31 -4.49
CA MET A 47 -12.68 3.15 -3.71
C MET A 47 -12.87 4.27 -2.68
N ALA A 48 -11.79 4.78 -2.09
CA ALA A 48 -11.80 5.92 -1.16
C ALA A 48 -12.08 7.26 -1.85
N GLY A 49 -12.03 7.31 -3.19
CA GLY A 49 -12.40 8.48 -3.99
C GLY A 49 -11.23 9.34 -4.45
N CYS A 50 -10.07 8.74 -4.71
CA CYS A 50 -8.98 9.41 -5.43
C CYS A 50 -9.44 9.93 -6.80
N GLU A 51 -8.93 11.06 -7.22
CA GLU A 51 -9.11 11.59 -8.58
C GLU A 51 -8.52 10.63 -9.62
N LYS A 52 -7.32 10.13 -9.34
CA LYS A 52 -6.62 9.19 -10.19
C LYS A 52 -5.92 8.12 -9.35
N THR A 53 -6.03 6.87 -9.79
CA THR A 53 -5.20 5.78 -9.26
C THR A 53 -4.54 5.03 -10.40
N ALA A 54 -3.31 4.63 -10.17
CA ALA A 54 -2.55 3.79 -11.09
C ALA A 54 -1.78 2.71 -10.33
N TYR A 55 -1.48 1.65 -11.02
CA TYR A 55 -0.55 0.63 -10.56
C TYR A 55 0.60 0.50 -11.57
N MET A 56 1.82 0.28 -11.09
CA MET A 56 3.02 0.07 -11.86
C MET A 56 3.82 -1.08 -11.28
N GLY A 57 3.97 -2.16 -12.02
CA GLY A 57 4.65 -3.37 -11.59
C GLY A 57 4.91 -4.33 -12.73
N TYR A 58 5.52 -5.47 -12.42
CA TYR A 58 5.72 -6.56 -13.35
C TYR A 58 4.66 -7.64 -13.15
N PHE A 59 4.03 -8.06 -14.22
CA PHE A 59 3.13 -9.20 -14.27
C PHE A 59 3.86 -10.40 -14.89
N GLY A 60 3.50 -11.60 -14.43
CA GLY A 60 3.77 -12.83 -15.15
C GLY A 60 2.87 -12.98 -16.39
N ASP A 61 2.96 -14.14 -17.05
CA ASP A 61 2.15 -14.49 -18.23
C ASP A 61 1.23 -15.69 -17.96
N ASP A 62 0.74 -15.82 -16.72
CA ASP A 62 -0.17 -16.88 -16.29
C ASP A 62 -1.57 -16.35 -15.90
N ASP A 63 -2.51 -17.27 -15.63
CA ASP A 63 -3.90 -16.96 -15.25
C ASP A 63 -4.00 -16.05 -14.02
N ARG A 64 -2.98 -16.06 -13.13
CA ARG A 64 -2.92 -15.22 -11.94
C ARG A 64 -2.69 -13.77 -12.34
N ALA A 65 -1.77 -13.53 -13.27
CA ALA A 65 -1.54 -12.20 -13.83
C ALA A 65 -2.80 -11.66 -14.52
N GLU A 66 -3.47 -12.49 -15.33
CA GLU A 66 -4.72 -12.11 -16.01
C GLU A 66 -5.80 -11.70 -15.01
N LEU A 67 -5.98 -12.47 -13.93
CA LEU A 67 -6.96 -12.13 -12.88
C LEU A 67 -6.73 -10.74 -12.29
N ILE A 68 -5.46 -10.38 -11.99
CA ILE A 68 -5.14 -9.07 -11.42
C ILE A 68 -5.35 -7.98 -12.46
N MET A 69 -4.85 -8.14 -13.68
CA MET A 69 -5.00 -7.16 -14.75
C MET A 69 -6.48 -6.87 -15.06
N ASP A 70 -7.29 -7.90 -15.21
CA ASP A 70 -8.73 -7.79 -15.41
C ASP A 70 -9.44 -7.05 -14.27
N THR A 71 -9.00 -7.30 -13.02
CA THR A 71 -9.57 -6.65 -11.84
C THR A 71 -9.22 -5.17 -11.82
N LEU A 72 -7.97 -4.81 -12.08
CA LEU A 72 -7.53 -3.42 -12.16
C LEU A 72 -8.25 -2.65 -13.26
N GLU A 73 -8.43 -3.26 -14.44
CA GLU A 73 -9.19 -2.68 -15.54
C GLU A 73 -10.66 -2.44 -15.18
N LYS A 74 -11.34 -3.45 -14.61
CA LYS A 74 -12.75 -3.34 -14.18
C LYS A 74 -12.98 -2.26 -13.14
N ILE A 75 -12.02 -2.04 -12.23
CA ILE A 75 -12.09 -1.00 -11.19
C ILE A 75 -11.71 0.37 -11.76
N GLY A 76 -10.98 0.42 -12.86
CA GLY A 76 -10.49 1.64 -13.48
C GLY A 76 -9.22 2.20 -12.82
N VAL A 77 -8.34 1.30 -12.38
CA VAL A 77 -6.96 1.63 -12.00
C VAL A 77 -6.09 1.61 -13.25
N GLU A 78 -5.36 2.68 -13.51
CA GLU A 78 -4.51 2.79 -14.71
C GLU A 78 -3.28 1.87 -14.61
N THR A 79 -2.97 1.13 -15.67
CA THR A 79 -1.86 0.15 -15.70
C THR A 79 -0.86 0.41 -16.84
N VAL A 80 -0.89 1.59 -17.43
CA VAL A 80 -0.15 1.94 -18.66
C VAL A 80 1.37 1.77 -18.56
N LYS A 81 1.92 1.76 -17.35
CA LYS A 81 3.35 1.55 -17.07
C LYS A 81 3.68 0.15 -16.55
N CYS A 82 2.70 -0.74 -16.48
CA CYS A 82 2.98 -2.15 -16.18
C CYS A 82 3.73 -2.82 -17.31
N ARG A 83 4.49 -3.85 -16.97
CA ARG A 83 5.20 -4.69 -17.94
C ARG A 83 4.85 -6.15 -17.69
N GLN A 84 4.56 -6.88 -18.74
CA GLN A 84 4.38 -8.34 -18.69
C GLN A 84 5.69 -9.03 -19.06
N LEU A 85 6.10 -9.97 -18.25
CA LEU A 85 7.33 -10.75 -18.41
C LEU A 85 6.99 -12.23 -18.48
N HIS A 86 7.83 -13.01 -19.18
CA HIS A 86 7.65 -14.44 -19.23
C HIS A 86 8.04 -15.10 -17.89
N GLY A 87 7.07 -15.71 -17.24
CA GLY A 87 7.23 -16.42 -15.96
C GLY A 87 5.98 -16.34 -15.10
N GLU A 88 5.99 -17.09 -14.00
CA GLU A 88 4.87 -17.14 -13.05
C GLU A 88 4.68 -15.80 -12.35
N ASN A 89 3.42 -15.40 -12.17
CA ASN A 89 3.05 -14.29 -11.27
C ASN A 89 3.24 -14.69 -9.80
N GLY A 90 3.35 -13.67 -8.94
CA GLY A 90 3.39 -13.87 -7.49
C GLY A 90 2.12 -14.52 -6.96
N TYR A 91 2.25 -15.41 -5.97
CA TYR A 91 1.12 -15.98 -5.25
C TYR A 91 1.46 -16.29 -3.80
N SER A 92 0.42 -16.30 -2.97
CA SER A 92 0.40 -16.88 -1.62
C SER A 92 -0.75 -17.88 -1.52
N ARG A 93 -0.49 -19.09 -1.01
CA ARG A 93 -1.54 -20.08 -0.75
C ARG A 93 -1.91 -20.05 0.73
N ILE A 94 -3.18 -19.96 0.99
CA ILE A 94 -3.73 -19.75 2.33
C ILE A 94 -4.79 -20.81 2.60
N THR A 95 -4.77 -21.38 3.80
CA THR A 95 -5.88 -22.16 4.33
C THR A 95 -6.37 -21.61 5.65
N LEU A 96 -7.52 -22.07 6.11
CA LEU A 96 -8.02 -21.81 7.45
C LEU A 96 -7.81 -23.05 8.31
N LYS A 97 -7.19 -22.87 9.47
CA LYS A 97 -7.06 -23.90 10.49
C LYS A 97 -7.54 -23.34 11.82
N ASP A 98 -8.55 -23.97 12.40
CA ASP A 98 -9.19 -23.54 13.64
C ASP A 98 -9.71 -22.09 13.64
N GLY A 99 -10.04 -21.56 12.44
CA GLY A 99 -10.49 -20.19 12.24
C GLY A 99 -9.38 -19.18 11.99
N ASP A 100 -8.11 -19.55 12.14
CA ASP A 100 -6.95 -18.74 11.83
C ASP A 100 -6.37 -19.07 10.46
N ARG A 101 -5.70 -18.09 9.85
CA ARG A 101 -5.01 -18.27 8.58
C ARG A 101 -3.68 -18.97 8.76
N GLU A 102 -3.44 -19.97 7.93
CA GLU A 102 -2.15 -20.63 7.80
C GLU A 102 -1.65 -20.44 6.36
N PHE A 103 -0.49 -19.81 6.21
CA PHE A 103 0.20 -19.72 4.91
C PHE A 103 0.84 -21.08 4.62
N LEU A 104 0.46 -21.68 3.50
CA LEU A 104 0.93 -23.01 3.09
C LEU A 104 2.17 -22.92 2.23
N ASP A 105 2.17 -22.00 1.27
CA ASP A 105 3.16 -21.89 0.21
C ASP A 105 3.10 -20.50 -0.45
N PHE A 106 4.23 -20.02 -0.97
CA PHE A 106 4.36 -18.79 -1.73
C PHE A 106 5.59 -18.86 -2.65
N ASN A 107 5.66 -18.04 -3.69
CA ASN A 107 6.75 -18.06 -4.67
C ASN A 107 7.59 -16.78 -4.69
N ASP A 108 7.77 -16.11 -3.54
CA ASP A 108 8.59 -14.91 -3.38
C ASP A 108 8.31 -13.82 -4.44
N GLY A 109 7.04 -13.57 -4.75
CA GLY A 109 6.62 -12.60 -5.74
C GLY A 109 6.77 -13.06 -7.20
N GLY A 110 7.09 -14.32 -7.43
CA GLY A 110 7.19 -14.90 -8.77
C GLY A 110 8.22 -14.20 -9.64
N ILE A 111 7.84 -13.84 -10.88
CA ILE A 111 8.76 -13.15 -11.82
C ILE A 111 9.21 -11.78 -11.28
N ARG A 112 8.37 -11.12 -10.47
CA ARG A 112 8.72 -9.84 -9.84
C ARG A 112 9.87 -9.99 -8.86
N GLY A 113 9.86 -11.02 -8.01
CA GLY A 113 10.94 -11.30 -7.07
C GLY A 113 12.27 -11.67 -7.74
N LYS A 114 12.21 -12.13 -8.99
CA LYS A 114 13.41 -12.55 -9.76
C LYS A 114 13.97 -11.46 -10.69
N THR A 115 13.19 -10.38 -10.95
CA THR A 115 13.54 -9.37 -11.92
C THR A 115 13.56 -7.99 -11.27
N PRO A 116 14.74 -7.38 -11.06
CA PRO A 116 14.84 -6.03 -10.50
C PRO A 116 14.06 -5.01 -11.32
N TYR A 117 13.33 -4.13 -10.66
CA TYR A 117 12.75 -2.98 -11.32
C TYR A 117 13.84 -1.90 -11.46
N ILE A 118 13.96 -1.35 -12.66
CA ILE A 118 14.90 -0.26 -12.94
C ILE A 118 14.07 0.88 -13.51
N LEU A 119 13.91 1.94 -12.71
CA LEU A 119 13.23 3.16 -13.13
C LEU A 119 14.10 3.96 -14.08
N ASP A 120 13.53 4.31 -15.20
CA ASP A 120 14.14 5.22 -16.17
C ASP A 120 13.51 6.63 -16.10
N ARG A 121 14.05 7.54 -16.93
CA ARG A 121 13.55 8.92 -17.01
C ARG A 121 12.06 9.00 -17.34
N PHE A 122 11.55 8.12 -18.21
CA PHE A 122 10.15 8.17 -18.63
C PHE A 122 9.21 7.63 -17.57
N ASP A 123 9.68 6.71 -16.74
CA ASP A 123 8.97 6.23 -15.57
C ASP A 123 8.84 7.34 -14.53
N LEU A 124 9.92 8.04 -14.22
CA LEU A 124 9.90 9.18 -13.29
C LEU A 124 9.03 10.34 -13.78
N GLU A 125 9.07 10.67 -15.08
CA GLU A 125 8.17 11.69 -15.65
C GLU A 125 6.69 11.28 -15.52
N TYR A 126 6.37 10.01 -15.69
CA TYR A 126 5.02 9.52 -15.45
C TYR A 126 4.62 9.62 -13.97
N MET A 127 5.51 9.21 -13.06
CA MET A 127 5.29 9.27 -11.62
C MET A 127 5.06 10.69 -11.09
N LYS A 128 5.64 11.72 -11.71
CA LYS A 128 5.38 13.15 -11.38
C LYS A 128 3.92 13.57 -11.59
N GLY A 129 3.14 12.80 -12.32
CA GLY A 129 1.70 13.01 -12.47
C GLY A 129 0.87 12.61 -11.24
N PHE A 130 1.50 12.10 -10.18
CA PHE A 130 0.88 11.63 -8.95
C PHE A 130 1.35 12.43 -7.74
N ASP A 131 0.51 12.52 -6.73
CA ASP A 131 0.82 13.23 -5.48
C ASP A 131 1.62 12.37 -4.51
N VAL A 132 1.56 11.05 -4.69
CA VAL A 132 2.28 10.05 -3.89
C VAL A 132 2.48 8.77 -4.69
N VAL A 133 3.65 8.17 -4.53
CA VAL A 133 3.97 6.81 -4.96
C VAL A 133 4.03 5.93 -3.71
N HIS A 134 3.23 4.87 -3.69
CA HIS A 134 3.19 3.91 -2.60
C HIS A 134 3.92 2.63 -2.97
N SER A 135 4.74 2.12 -2.05
CA SER A 135 5.44 0.84 -2.14
C SER A 135 5.47 0.14 -0.78
N GLY A 136 6.04 -1.04 -0.70
CA GLY A 136 6.13 -1.81 0.54
C GLY A 136 7.29 -2.79 0.54
N ASN A 137 7.57 -3.40 1.68
CA ASN A 137 8.72 -4.27 1.91
C ASN A 137 8.77 -5.54 1.06
N TYR A 138 7.64 -6.01 0.52
CA TYR A 138 7.59 -7.15 -0.41
C TYR A 138 7.60 -6.76 -1.89
N SER A 139 7.84 -5.47 -2.16
CA SER A 139 7.79 -4.92 -3.52
C SER A 139 9.13 -5.00 -4.26
N PHE A 140 10.22 -5.26 -3.56
CA PHE A 140 11.60 -5.29 -4.12
C PHE A 140 11.94 -4.00 -4.88
N THR A 141 11.57 -2.84 -4.32
CA THR A 141 11.70 -1.53 -4.94
C THR A 141 12.68 -0.62 -4.22
N GLU A 142 13.26 -1.05 -3.12
CA GLU A 142 14.05 -0.24 -2.17
C GLU A 142 15.20 0.48 -2.86
N GLU A 143 15.88 -0.20 -3.79
CA GLU A 143 17.00 0.37 -4.53
C GLU A 143 16.58 1.48 -5.52
N GLU A 144 15.28 1.62 -5.79
CA GLU A 144 14.75 2.61 -6.72
C GLU A 144 14.10 3.82 -6.02
N LEU A 145 13.83 3.74 -4.71
CA LEU A 145 13.12 4.80 -3.97
C LEU A 145 13.87 6.13 -3.97
N HIS A 146 15.20 6.11 -3.92
CA HIS A 146 16.03 7.30 -3.98
C HIS A 146 15.77 8.13 -5.25
N LYS A 147 15.56 7.48 -6.41
CA LYS A 147 15.26 8.16 -7.68
C LYS A 147 13.92 8.89 -7.64
N ILE A 148 12.91 8.26 -7.00
CA ILE A 148 11.58 8.84 -6.83
C ILE A 148 11.66 10.08 -5.94
N LYS A 149 12.37 9.97 -4.82
CA LYS A 149 12.61 11.09 -3.90
C LYS A 149 13.40 12.23 -4.55
N GLU A 150 14.49 11.93 -5.27
CA GLU A 150 15.28 12.92 -6.00
C GLU A 150 14.47 13.64 -7.09
N ALA A 151 13.48 12.96 -7.67
CA ALA A 151 12.52 13.56 -8.60
C ALA A 151 11.48 14.47 -7.90
N GLY A 152 11.54 14.60 -6.56
CA GLY A 152 10.65 15.43 -5.75
C GLY A 152 9.27 14.83 -5.51
N ILE A 153 9.12 13.52 -5.69
CA ILE A 153 7.84 12.82 -5.55
C ILE A 153 7.75 12.22 -4.14
N PRO A 154 6.68 12.49 -3.37
CA PRO A 154 6.47 11.87 -2.07
C PRO A 154 6.36 10.34 -2.17
N VAL A 155 7.12 9.62 -1.33
CA VAL A 155 7.08 8.17 -1.22
C VAL A 155 6.31 7.78 0.03
N SER A 156 5.32 6.92 -0.12
CA SER A 156 4.65 6.18 0.95
C SER A 156 5.19 4.76 0.96
N PHE A 157 5.50 4.23 2.15
CA PHE A 157 6.06 2.90 2.26
C PHE A 157 5.47 2.12 3.44
N ASP A 158 5.05 0.88 3.17
CA ASP A 158 4.58 -0.05 4.18
C ASP A 158 5.72 -1.00 4.59
N PHE A 159 6.15 -0.88 5.84
CA PHE A 159 7.18 -1.70 6.45
C PHE A 159 6.64 -3.03 7.01
N SER A 160 5.31 -3.27 6.94
CA SER A 160 4.66 -4.45 7.53
C SER A 160 4.92 -4.60 9.05
N ASP A 161 4.97 -5.83 9.55
CA ASP A 161 5.17 -6.16 10.97
C ASP A 161 6.53 -6.84 11.26
N ASP A 162 7.27 -7.19 10.23
CA ASP A 162 8.49 -8.01 10.30
C ASP A 162 9.76 -7.29 9.86
N SER A 163 9.69 -6.00 9.55
CA SER A 163 10.88 -5.22 9.14
C SER A 163 11.88 -5.06 10.27
N THR A 164 13.14 -5.39 9.98
CA THR A 164 14.24 -5.24 10.93
C THR A 164 14.69 -3.79 11.09
N GLU A 165 15.42 -3.48 12.15
CA GLU A 165 16.00 -2.15 12.37
C GLU A 165 16.90 -1.73 11.21
N GLU A 166 17.78 -2.63 10.74
CA GLU A 166 18.67 -2.39 9.61
C GLU A 166 17.88 -2.05 8.33
N TYR A 167 16.74 -2.72 8.11
CA TYR A 167 15.87 -2.44 6.98
C TYR A 167 15.24 -1.04 7.07
N TYR A 168 14.79 -0.62 8.27
CA TYR A 168 14.35 0.75 8.49
C TYR A 168 15.46 1.77 8.24
N GLU A 169 16.66 1.56 8.79
CA GLU A 169 17.80 2.47 8.60
C GLU A 169 18.17 2.68 7.13
N LYS A 170 18.06 1.62 6.32
CA LYS A 170 18.33 1.67 4.89
C LYS A 170 17.21 2.35 4.11
N THR A 171 15.96 2.07 4.42
CA THR A 171 14.80 2.42 3.57
C THR A 171 14.09 3.69 3.99
N ALA A 172 13.94 3.94 5.31
CA ALA A 172 13.19 5.09 5.82
C ALA A 172 13.73 6.46 5.39
N PRO A 173 15.06 6.66 5.18
CA PRO A 173 15.55 7.92 4.65
C PRO A 173 14.94 8.33 3.31
N GLU A 174 14.48 7.37 2.49
CA GLU A 174 13.88 7.64 1.18
C GLU A 174 12.36 7.82 1.23
N VAL A 175 11.75 7.65 2.41
CA VAL A 175 10.30 7.63 2.62
C VAL A 175 9.78 8.95 3.16
N THR A 176 8.61 9.37 2.67
CA THR A 176 7.88 10.56 3.18
C THR A 176 6.83 10.16 4.21
N TYR A 177 6.09 9.10 3.95
CA TYR A 177 5.00 8.56 4.78
C TYR A 177 5.27 7.09 5.08
N ALA A 178 5.60 6.78 6.33
CA ALA A 178 5.92 5.43 6.77
C ALA A 178 4.71 4.77 7.43
N PHE A 179 4.44 3.55 7.07
CA PHE A 179 3.40 2.71 7.66
C PHE A 179 4.02 1.41 8.18
N CYS A 180 3.49 0.89 9.27
CA CYS A 180 3.85 -0.42 9.80
C CYS A 180 2.69 -1.02 10.59
N SER A 181 2.78 -2.31 10.88
CA SER A 181 1.95 -2.98 11.88
C SER A 181 2.75 -3.15 13.17
N PHE A 182 2.12 -2.91 14.33
CA PHE A 182 2.82 -2.97 15.61
C PHE A 182 1.93 -3.52 16.73
N ASP A 183 2.33 -4.62 17.33
CA ASP A 183 1.53 -5.32 18.35
C ASP A 183 1.96 -5.08 19.81
N GLY A 184 2.95 -4.24 20.07
CA GLY A 184 3.39 -3.85 21.40
C GLY A 184 2.41 -2.96 22.17
N THR A 185 2.82 -2.48 23.35
CA THR A 185 2.10 -1.49 24.15
C THR A 185 2.01 -0.14 23.42
N ASP A 186 1.20 0.78 23.93
CA ASP A 186 1.11 2.14 23.39
C ASP A 186 2.43 2.88 23.47
N GLN A 187 3.13 2.73 24.61
CA GLN A 187 4.42 3.37 24.81
C GLN A 187 5.48 2.85 23.83
N GLU A 188 5.56 1.53 23.64
CA GLU A 188 6.48 0.93 22.68
C GLU A 188 6.17 1.37 21.24
N ALA A 189 4.89 1.46 20.88
CA ALA A 189 4.48 1.97 19.57
C ALA A 189 4.91 3.43 19.38
N GLU A 190 4.74 4.28 20.38
CA GLU A 190 5.18 5.68 20.32
C GLU A 190 6.70 5.81 20.19
N GLU A 191 7.46 5.00 20.92
CA GLU A 191 8.92 4.98 20.84
C GLU A 191 9.37 4.50 19.44
N HIS A 192 8.72 3.48 18.89
CA HIS A 192 8.97 2.98 17.55
C HIS A 192 8.70 4.05 16.48
N LEU A 193 7.56 4.74 16.54
CA LEU A 193 7.22 5.80 15.60
C LEU A 193 8.16 7.00 15.68
N LYS A 194 8.61 7.39 16.89
CA LYS A 194 9.65 8.42 17.04
C LYS A 194 10.96 8.02 16.36
N LYS A 195 11.34 6.74 16.50
CA LYS A 195 12.55 6.21 15.86
C LYS A 195 12.44 6.28 14.34
N ILE A 196 11.30 5.85 13.77
CA ILE A 196 11.05 5.94 12.32
C ILE A 196 11.15 7.39 11.83
N ILE A 197 10.50 8.33 12.50
CA ILE A 197 10.54 9.76 12.12
C ILE A 197 11.97 10.31 12.18
N SER A 198 12.77 9.89 13.14
CA SER A 198 14.18 10.32 13.27
C SER A 198 15.06 9.88 12.08
N MET A 199 14.62 8.88 11.30
CA MET A 199 15.31 8.36 10.12
C MET A 199 14.95 9.11 8.82
N GLY A 200 13.89 9.99 8.82
CA GLY A 200 13.59 10.81 7.66
C GLY A 200 12.13 11.04 7.28
N PRO A 201 11.20 10.10 7.54
CA PRO A 201 9.79 10.30 7.22
C PRO A 201 9.18 11.54 7.90
N LYS A 202 8.18 12.14 7.25
CA LYS A 202 7.42 13.27 7.83
C LYS A 202 6.27 12.79 8.71
N LEU A 203 5.65 11.67 8.35
CA LEU A 203 4.59 11.02 9.10
C LEU A 203 4.93 9.54 9.25
N ALA A 204 4.66 8.98 10.41
CA ALA A 204 4.73 7.55 10.65
C ALA A 204 3.45 7.07 11.34
N MET A 205 2.85 5.97 10.83
CA MET A 205 1.62 5.37 11.36
C MET A 205 1.84 3.88 11.66
N ALA A 206 1.43 3.47 12.85
CA ALA A 206 1.36 2.07 13.25
C ALA A 206 -0.09 1.60 13.31
N SER A 207 -0.45 0.60 12.50
CA SER A 207 -1.71 -0.13 12.65
C SER A 207 -1.57 -1.14 13.79
N ARG A 208 -2.66 -1.36 14.55
CA ARG A 208 -2.64 -2.16 15.79
C ARG A 208 -3.85 -3.08 15.90
N GLY A 209 -4.33 -3.55 14.75
CA GLY A 209 -5.48 -4.44 14.64
C GLY A 209 -6.74 -3.86 15.33
N ALA A 210 -7.36 -4.59 16.21
CA ALA A 210 -8.56 -4.16 16.94
C ALA A 210 -8.36 -2.93 17.84
N ARG A 211 -7.13 -2.54 18.13
CA ARG A 211 -6.80 -1.33 18.90
C ARG A 211 -6.76 -0.06 18.05
N GLY A 212 -6.95 -0.18 16.72
CA GLY A 212 -6.93 0.96 15.80
C GLY A 212 -5.54 1.32 15.31
N CYS A 213 -5.18 2.59 15.30
CA CYS A 213 -3.86 3.05 14.87
C CYS A 213 -3.35 4.24 15.69
N ILE A 214 -2.04 4.43 15.65
CA ILE A 214 -1.34 5.59 16.19
C ILE A 214 -0.53 6.22 15.05
N LEU A 215 -0.65 7.53 14.86
CA LEU A 215 0.16 8.31 13.93
C LEU A 215 1.01 9.31 14.70
N TYR A 216 2.23 9.55 14.24
CA TYR A 216 3.15 10.56 14.76
C TYR A 216 3.63 11.47 13.62
N ASP A 217 3.52 12.80 13.79
CA ASP A 217 3.92 13.82 12.82
C ASP A 217 5.28 14.49 13.14
N GLY A 218 6.03 13.91 14.08
CA GLY A 218 7.26 14.48 14.59
C GLY A 218 7.06 15.44 15.78
N ARG A 219 5.80 15.78 16.12
CA ARG A 219 5.43 16.68 17.24
C ARG A 219 4.33 16.08 18.11
N ASN A 220 3.24 15.64 17.48
CA ASN A 220 2.03 15.16 18.15
C ASN A 220 1.73 13.71 17.78
N PHE A 221 1.13 13.00 18.71
CA PHE A 221 0.55 11.69 18.48
C PHE A 221 -0.96 11.81 18.28
N TYR A 222 -1.46 11.14 17.23
CA TYR A 222 -2.88 11.03 16.92
C TYR A 222 -3.29 9.56 17.05
N ARG A 223 -4.40 9.32 17.73
CA ARG A 223 -4.90 7.94 17.97
C ARG A 223 -6.30 7.82 17.43
N GLN A 224 -6.51 6.81 16.62
CA GLN A 224 -7.82 6.47 16.09
C GLN A 224 -8.17 5.05 16.52
N PRO A 225 -9.21 4.86 17.35
CA PRO A 225 -9.73 3.52 17.66
C PRO A 225 -10.21 2.82 16.38
N ALA A 226 -10.15 1.48 16.37
CA ALA A 226 -10.77 0.71 15.30
C ALA A 226 -12.29 0.95 15.28
N ALA A 227 -12.86 0.98 14.07
CA ALA A 227 -14.30 1.04 13.93
C ALA A 227 -14.95 -0.21 14.57
N PRO A 228 -16.05 -0.06 15.33
CA PRO A 228 -16.73 -1.22 15.90
C PRO A 228 -17.30 -2.08 14.77
N LEU A 229 -16.95 -3.37 14.78
CA LEU A 229 -17.43 -4.36 13.83
C LEU A 229 -18.33 -5.36 14.54
N THR A 230 -19.41 -5.75 13.88
CA THR A 230 -20.31 -6.81 14.39
C THR A 230 -19.73 -8.20 14.15
N GLU A 231 -18.96 -8.37 13.09
CA GLU A 231 -18.31 -9.62 12.69
C GLU A 231 -17.05 -9.30 11.88
N VAL A 232 -15.96 -10.00 12.16
CA VAL A 232 -14.73 -9.97 11.35
C VAL A 232 -14.71 -11.24 10.53
N LYS A 233 -14.86 -11.10 9.20
CA LYS A 233 -14.80 -12.24 8.27
C LYS A 233 -13.38 -12.52 7.82
N ASP A 234 -12.66 -11.47 7.49
CA ASP A 234 -11.30 -11.52 6.99
C ASP A 234 -10.60 -10.19 7.28
N THR A 235 -9.32 -10.23 7.66
CA THR A 235 -8.50 -9.06 7.93
C THR A 235 -7.46 -8.79 6.84
N LEU A 236 -7.40 -9.62 5.77
CA LEU A 236 -6.50 -9.41 4.66
C LEU A 236 -6.81 -8.07 3.96
N GLY A 237 -5.77 -7.27 3.68
CA GLY A 237 -5.92 -5.96 3.09
C GLY A 237 -6.46 -4.85 4.02
N ALA A 238 -6.68 -5.14 5.32
CA ALA A 238 -7.13 -4.10 6.26
C ALA A 238 -6.08 -2.99 6.44
N GLY A 239 -4.79 -3.36 6.53
CA GLY A 239 -3.66 -2.43 6.52
C GLY A 239 -3.63 -1.59 5.24
N ASP A 240 -3.71 -2.22 4.08
CA ASP A 240 -3.70 -1.56 2.78
C ASP A 240 -4.87 -0.57 2.63
N SER A 241 -6.06 -0.96 3.12
CA SER A 241 -7.24 -0.10 3.13
C SER A 241 -7.07 1.12 4.04
N LEU A 242 -6.45 0.94 5.22
CA LEU A 242 -6.12 2.04 6.13
C LEU A 242 -5.15 3.01 5.46
N ILE A 243 -4.05 2.50 4.89
CA ILE A 243 -3.04 3.30 4.18
C ILE A 243 -3.67 4.09 3.04
N ALA A 244 -4.41 3.41 2.16
CA ALA A 244 -5.05 4.03 1.00
C ALA A 244 -6.05 5.11 1.39
N SER A 245 -6.89 4.85 2.39
CA SER A 245 -7.90 5.81 2.87
C SER A 245 -7.24 7.02 3.52
N PHE A 246 -6.23 6.81 4.35
CA PHE A 246 -5.47 7.90 4.98
C PHE A 246 -4.79 8.77 3.92
N LEU A 247 -4.00 8.19 3.02
CA LEU A 247 -3.30 8.94 1.97
C LEU A 247 -4.27 9.72 1.09
N THR A 248 -5.39 9.09 0.71
CA THR A 248 -6.42 9.72 -0.13
C THR A 248 -7.01 10.95 0.56
N GLY A 249 -7.45 10.81 1.80
CA GLY A 249 -8.05 11.90 2.57
C GLY A 249 -7.04 12.98 2.95
N TYR A 250 -5.93 12.61 3.56
CA TYR A 250 -4.88 13.52 4.02
C TYR A 250 -4.33 14.39 2.87
N ILE A 251 -3.88 13.77 1.78
CA ILE A 251 -3.30 14.51 0.65
C ILE A 251 -4.34 15.41 0.00
N GLY A 252 -5.57 14.92 -0.21
CA GLY A 252 -6.65 15.72 -0.80
C GLY A 252 -6.98 16.96 0.03
N ARG A 253 -7.05 16.83 1.36
CA ARG A 253 -7.26 17.96 2.27
C ARG A 253 -6.10 18.94 2.27
N ARG A 254 -4.86 18.43 2.26
CA ARG A 254 -3.64 19.27 2.16
C ARG A 254 -3.63 20.09 0.87
N LYS A 255 -3.99 19.49 -0.26
CA LYS A 255 -4.11 20.19 -1.56
C LYS A 255 -5.17 21.27 -1.55
N ASN A 256 -6.23 21.08 -0.77
CA ASN A 256 -7.29 22.09 -0.58
C ASN A 256 -6.91 23.18 0.46
N GLY A 257 -5.67 23.23 0.93
CA GLY A 257 -5.15 24.24 1.83
C GLY A 257 -5.46 24.03 3.31
N MET A 258 -5.96 22.84 3.69
CA MET A 258 -6.21 22.52 5.10
C MET A 258 -4.90 22.42 5.87
N ALA A 259 -4.86 22.90 7.11
CA ALA A 259 -3.72 22.78 8.00
C ALA A 259 -3.38 21.29 8.24
N GLU A 260 -2.11 20.99 8.46
CA GLU A 260 -1.62 19.60 8.56
C GLU A 260 -2.32 18.82 9.68
N GLU A 261 -2.33 19.39 10.88
CA GLU A 261 -2.98 18.80 12.04
C GLU A 261 -4.46 18.48 11.81
N THR A 262 -5.21 19.42 11.20
CA THR A 262 -6.62 19.23 10.86
C THR A 262 -6.78 18.14 9.78
N ALA A 263 -5.89 18.13 8.78
CA ALA A 263 -5.95 17.14 7.71
C ALA A 263 -5.66 15.70 8.19
N ILE A 264 -4.92 15.56 9.28
CA ILE A 264 -4.67 14.27 9.93
C ILE A 264 -5.90 13.79 10.71
N CYS A 265 -6.58 14.71 11.43
CA CYS A 265 -7.68 14.38 12.34
C CYS A 265 -9.01 14.06 11.63
N GLU A 266 -9.22 14.49 10.40
CA GLU A 266 -10.46 14.28 9.63
C GLU A 266 -10.40 13.06 8.69
#